data_e8b55fbde2f56080e6c152c28dda80c7
#
_entry.id   e8b55fbde2f56080e6c152c28dda80c7
#
_cell.length_a   1.000
_cell.length_b   1.000
_cell.length_c   1.000
_cell.angle_alpha   90.00
_cell.angle_beta   90.00
_cell.angle_gamma   90.00
#
_symmetry.space_group_name_H-M   'P 1'
#
loop_
_entity.id
_entity.type
_entity.pdbx_description
1 polymer ?
#
loop_
_entity_poly.entity_id
_entity_poly.type
_entity_poly.pdbx_seq_one_letter_code
_entity_poly.pdbx_strand_id
1 'polypeptide(L)'
;MWVLHIRAGERTSLHCHPTKSTGLVVVSGTAEINFIADSRIVTAPGKQMIRRGLFHQTHAITDTIMFEIETPVNKDDLVRLKDNYGRTASGYEGTEFELPKSDDCLWISEPELGTKHHYTQGDCRITVETATNIDILSSKNDSDLLMFLRGGLIKNVDGREHLVTAPGDVGLVSVVQQVAKEMDGFIVDTLIMTISS
;
A
#
# COMPACT_ATOMS: atom_id res chain seq x y z
N MET A 1 -5.17 -4.55 -4.29
CA MET A 1 -4.70 -3.16 -4.32
C MET A 1 -5.74 -2.32 -5.03
N TRP A 2 -6.02 -1.13 -4.50
CA TRP A 2 -6.89 -0.12 -5.10
C TRP A 2 -6.06 1.09 -5.50
N VAL A 3 -6.44 1.76 -6.59
CA VAL A 3 -5.96 3.09 -6.91
C VAL A 3 -7.11 4.04 -6.67
N LEU A 4 -6.92 4.98 -5.76
CA LEU A 4 -7.93 5.96 -5.39
C LEU A 4 -7.54 7.32 -5.97
N HIS A 5 -8.47 7.94 -6.68
CA HIS A 5 -8.39 9.35 -7.05
C HIS A 5 -9.44 10.11 -6.22
N ILE A 6 -8.97 10.94 -5.30
CA ILE A 6 -9.82 11.72 -4.40
C ILE A 6 -9.61 13.19 -4.73
N ARG A 7 -10.67 13.88 -5.14
CA ARG A 7 -10.61 15.29 -5.49
C ARG A 7 -10.39 16.14 -4.24
N ALA A 8 -9.78 17.30 -4.42
CA ALA A 8 -9.57 18.27 -3.34
C ALA A 8 -10.87 18.56 -2.59
N GLY A 9 -10.83 18.46 -1.26
CA GLY A 9 -11.97 18.62 -0.37
C GLY A 9 -12.84 17.39 -0.16
N GLU A 10 -12.73 16.36 -1.00
CA GLU A 10 -13.46 15.09 -0.84
C GLU A 10 -12.77 14.16 0.16
N ARG A 11 -13.51 13.16 0.62
CA ARG A 11 -13.02 12.22 1.64
C ARG A 11 -13.66 10.85 1.51
N THR A 12 -12.94 9.81 1.94
CA THR A 12 -13.50 8.47 2.11
C THR A 12 -14.45 8.42 3.32
N SER A 13 -15.14 7.31 3.55
CA SER A 13 -15.86 7.08 4.81
C SER A 13 -14.88 6.97 5.98
N LEU A 14 -15.34 7.29 7.20
CA LEU A 14 -14.63 6.91 8.42
C LEU A 14 -14.98 5.45 8.74
N HIS A 15 -14.03 4.55 8.55
CA HIS A 15 -14.22 3.11 8.63
C HIS A 15 -13.01 2.40 9.22
N CYS A 16 -13.16 1.14 9.55
CA CYS A 16 -12.05 0.26 9.89
C CYS A 16 -12.21 -1.11 9.24
N HIS A 17 -11.10 -1.84 9.23
CA HIS A 17 -11.01 -3.22 8.79
C HIS A 17 -10.65 -4.10 10.00
N PRO A 18 -11.60 -4.85 10.58
CA PRO A 18 -11.35 -5.66 11.77
C PRO A 18 -10.22 -6.68 11.63
N THR A 19 -10.06 -7.27 10.44
CA THR A 19 -9.09 -8.35 10.22
C THR A 19 -7.96 -8.00 9.24
N LYS A 20 -8.09 -6.89 8.47
CA LYS A 20 -7.09 -6.46 7.49
C LYS A 20 -6.14 -5.42 8.07
N SER A 21 -4.90 -5.46 7.60
CA SER A 21 -3.98 -4.33 7.66
C SER A 21 -4.00 -3.60 6.33
N THR A 22 -3.88 -2.28 6.34
CA THR A 22 -3.95 -1.44 5.15
C THR A 22 -2.70 -0.58 5.03
N GLY A 23 -2.04 -0.62 3.88
CA GLY A 23 -0.98 0.30 3.50
C GLY A 23 -1.54 1.37 2.57
N LEU A 24 -1.42 2.64 2.96
CA LEU A 24 -1.77 3.79 2.13
C LEU A 24 -0.49 4.44 1.61
N VAL A 25 -0.40 4.69 0.30
CA VAL A 25 0.73 5.39 -0.33
C VAL A 25 0.20 6.50 -1.22
N VAL A 26 0.51 7.74 -0.87
CA VAL A 26 0.19 8.91 -1.68
C VAL A 26 1.25 9.05 -2.76
N VAL A 27 0.84 9.04 -4.03
CA VAL A 27 1.72 9.13 -5.21
C VAL A 27 1.55 10.45 -5.97
N SER A 28 0.50 11.22 -5.67
CA SER A 28 0.32 12.60 -6.14
C SER A 28 -0.53 13.36 -5.13
N GLY A 29 -0.24 14.63 -4.93
CA GLY A 29 -0.99 15.53 -4.06
C GLY A 29 -0.69 15.37 -2.57
N THR A 30 -1.63 15.82 -1.75
CA THR A 30 -1.55 15.84 -0.27
C THR A 30 -2.88 15.43 0.33
N ALA A 31 -2.85 14.48 1.23
CA ALA A 31 -4.00 14.00 1.98
C ALA A 31 -3.81 14.13 3.49
N GLU A 32 -4.90 14.32 4.20
CA GLU A 32 -4.99 14.18 5.65
C GLU A 32 -5.62 12.83 5.97
N ILE A 33 -4.88 11.99 6.67
CA ILE A 33 -5.38 10.70 7.17
C ILE A 33 -5.91 10.94 8.59
N ASN A 34 -7.21 10.94 8.72
CA ASN A 34 -7.91 11.18 9.97
C ASN A 34 -8.16 9.87 10.72
N PHE A 35 -7.89 9.87 12.00
CA PHE A 35 -8.26 8.85 12.97
C PHE A 35 -9.34 9.40 13.91
N ILE A 36 -9.80 8.63 14.92
CA ILE A 36 -10.82 9.12 15.84
C ILE A 36 -10.32 10.29 16.69
N ALA A 37 -9.07 10.26 17.13
CA ALA A 37 -8.52 11.24 18.07
C ALA A 37 -7.34 12.06 17.52
N ASP A 38 -6.93 11.82 16.27
CA ASP A 38 -5.67 12.34 15.73
C ASP A 38 -5.77 12.41 14.19
N SER A 39 -4.89 13.16 13.54
CA SER A 39 -4.75 13.16 12.09
C SER A 39 -3.29 13.29 11.68
N ARG A 40 -2.99 12.89 10.43
CA ARG A 40 -1.65 13.04 9.84
C ARG A 40 -1.76 13.52 8.41
N ILE A 41 -0.94 14.52 8.08
CA ILE A 41 -0.78 14.98 6.71
C ILE A 41 0.28 14.13 6.03
N VAL A 42 -0.05 13.61 4.84
CA VAL A 42 0.81 12.80 3.99
C VAL A 42 0.86 13.45 2.63
N THR A 43 2.05 13.87 2.21
CA THR A 43 2.32 14.45 0.88
C THR A 43 3.09 13.44 0.03
N ALA A 44 2.83 13.42 -1.27
CA ALA A 44 3.51 12.54 -2.22
C ALA A 44 5.03 12.86 -2.35
N PRO A 45 5.91 11.83 -2.44
CA PRO A 45 5.62 10.44 -2.12
C PRO A 45 5.56 10.22 -0.61
N GLY A 46 4.46 9.67 -0.11
CA GLY A 46 4.28 9.49 1.33
C GLY A 46 3.41 8.28 1.65
N LYS A 47 3.49 7.82 2.89
CA LYS A 47 2.76 6.62 3.32
C LYS A 47 2.14 6.75 4.69
N GLN A 48 1.09 5.95 4.92
CA GLN A 48 0.52 5.68 6.23
C GLN A 48 0.13 4.20 6.33
N MET A 49 0.61 3.53 7.38
CA MET A 49 0.16 2.18 7.71
C MET A 49 -1.02 2.24 8.67
N ILE A 50 -2.07 1.47 8.36
CA ILE A 50 -3.29 1.36 9.16
C ILE A 50 -3.35 -0.04 9.75
N ARG A 51 -3.40 -0.13 11.08
CA ARG A 51 -3.53 -1.39 11.80
C ARG A 51 -4.97 -1.90 11.75
N ARG A 52 -5.13 -3.21 11.96
CA ARG A 52 -6.43 -3.87 12.11
C ARG A 52 -7.28 -3.16 13.15
N GLY A 53 -8.55 -2.94 12.84
CA GLY A 53 -9.53 -2.30 13.72
C GLY A 53 -9.33 -0.80 13.94
N LEU A 54 -8.32 -0.18 13.34
CA LEU A 54 -8.10 1.26 13.47
C LEU A 54 -9.01 2.04 12.52
N PHE A 55 -9.94 2.81 13.08
CA PHE A 55 -10.79 3.70 12.32
C PHE A 55 -9.99 4.80 11.63
N HIS A 56 -10.18 4.93 10.32
CA HIS A 56 -9.48 5.90 9.50
C HIS A 56 -10.36 6.45 8.39
N GLN A 57 -9.99 7.64 7.90
CA GLN A 57 -10.61 8.35 6.79
C GLN A 57 -9.52 9.11 6.06
N THR A 58 -9.51 9.07 4.75
CA THR A 58 -8.65 9.93 3.93
C THR A 58 -9.44 11.16 3.47
N HIS A 59 -8.91 12.35 3.73
CA HIS A 59 -9.40 13.63 3.26
C HIS A 59 -8.36 14.24 2.31
N ALA A 60 -8.69 14.46 1.06
CA ALA A 60 -7.80 15.06 0.08
C ALA A 60 -7.70 16.58 0.30
N ILE A 61 -6.52 17.08 0.67
CA ILE A 61 -6.25 18.52 0.78
C ILE A 61 -6.10 19.13 -0.62
N THR A 62 -5.40 18.44 -1.50
CA THR A 62 -5.32 18.72 -2.94
C THR A 62 -5.88 17.52 -3.70
N ASP A 63 -6.05 17.60 -5.02
CA ASP A 63 -6.31 16.40 -5.82
C ASP A 63 -5.25 15.35 -5.51
N THR A 64 -5.68 14.18 -5.05
CA THR A 64 -4.79 13.15 -4.50
C THR A 64 -4.98 11.84 -5.23
N ILE A 65 -3.87 11.25 -5.65
CA ILE A 65 -3.82 9.86 -6.12
C ILE A 65 -3.06 9.03 -5.09
N MET A 66 -3.66 7.92 -4.69
CA MET A 66 -3.04 7.04 -3.70
C MET A 66 -3.31 5.57 -4.00
N PHE A 67 -2.38 4.72 -3.57
CA PHE A 67 -2.55 3.27 -3.53
C PHE A 67 -3.04 2.85 -2.15
N GLU A 68 -4.00 1.94 -2.14
CA GLU A 68 -4.47 1.26 -0.93
C GLU A 68 -4.28 -0.24 -1.11
N ILE A 69 -3.48 -0.83 -0.23
CA ILE A 69 -3.24 -2.27 -0.20
C ILE A 69 -3.77 -2.83 1.11
N GLU A 70 -4.65 -3.80 0.97
CA GLU A 70 -5.31 -4.48 2.08
C GLU A 70 -4.90 -5.95 2.15
N THR A 71 -4.57 -6.44 3.32
CA THR A 71 -4.15 -7.84 3.56
C THR A 71 -4.73 -8.38 4.86
N PRO A 72 -5.37 -9.57 4.86
CA PRO A 72 -5.74 -10.41 3.70
C PRO A 72 -6.85 -9.78 2.85
N VAL A 73 -7.02 -10.29 1.63
CA VAL A 73 -8.12 -9.85 0.76
C VAL A 73 -9.44 -10.40 1.29
N ASN A 74 -10.25 -9.54 1.85
CA ASN A 74 -11.61 -9.85 2.31
C ASN A 74 -12.50 -8.63 2.09
N LYS A 75 -13.43 -8.68 1.14
CA LYS A 75 -14.31 -7.54 0.80
C LYS A 75 -15.36 -7.25 1.86
N ASP A 76 -15.72 -8.23 2.71
CA ASP A 76 -16.73 -8.09 3.74
C ASP A 76 -16.16 -7.50 5.05
N ASP A 77 -14.82 -7.35 5.13
CA ASP A 77 -14.12 -6.85 6.30
C ASP A 77 -14.10 -5.32 6.33
N LEU A 78 -15.27 -4.72 6.51
CA LEU A 78 -15.47 -3.28 6.53
C LEU A 78 -16.55 -2.88 7.54
N VAL A 79 -16.17 -2.06 8.52
CA VAL A 79 -17.08 -1.43 9.47
C VAL A 79 -17.03 0.07 9.31
N ARG A 80 -18.14 0.70 8.89
CA ARG A 80 -18.26 2.14 8.74
C ARG A 80 -18.85 2.78 9.99
N LEU A 81 -18.18 3.80 10.51
CA LEU A 81 -18.68 4.62 11.63
C LEU A 81 -19.41 5.85 11.12
N LYS A 82 -18.88 6.49 10.06
CA LYS A 82 -19.44 7.70 9.47
C LYS A 82 -19.18 7.73 7.97
N ASP A 83 -20.19 8.09 7.21
CA ASP A 83 -20.11 8.23 5.76
C ASP A 83 -20.90 9.44 5.29
N ASN A 84 -20.33 10.24 4.40
CA ASN A 84 -20.96 11.42 3.83
C ASN A 84 -21.83 11.10 2.60
N TYR A 85 -21.79 9.86 2.11
CA TYR A 85 -22.44 9.41 0.86
C TYR A 85 -23.62 8.45 1.10
N GLY A 86 -24.05 8.27 2.34
CA GLY A 86 -25.22 7.44 2.70
C GLY A 86 -25.00 5.93 2.69
N ARG A 87 -23.74 5.46 2.72
CA ARG A 87 -23.35 4.04 2.59
C ARG A 87 -23.16 3.33 3.93
N THR A 88 -23.65 3.89 5.03
CA THR A 88 -23.43 3.35 6.40
C THR A 88 -23.92 1.91 6.57
N ALA A 89 -24.92 1.50 5.80
CA ALA A 89 -25.51 0.16 5.86
C ALA A 89 -25.04 -0.77 4.70
N SER A 90 -24.18 -0.31 3.79
CA SER A 90 -23.68 -1.10 2.68
C SER A 90 -22.22 -1.49 2.87
N GLY A 91 -21.82 -2.67 2.36
CA GLY A 91 -20.43 -3.07 2.23
C GLY A 91 -19.63 -2.22 1.24
N TYR A 92 -18.65 -2.80 0.58
CA TYR A 92 -17.96 -2.13 -0.55
C TYR A 92 -18.96 -1.76 -1.64
N GLU A 93 -18.66 -0.69 -2.39
CA GLU A 93 -19.55 -0.13 -3.39
C GLU A 93 -19.99 -1.18 -4.42
N GLY A 94 -21.29 -1.42 -4.48
CA GLY A 94 -21.95 -2.21 -5.50
C GLY A 94 -21.74 -3.72 -5.41
N THR A 95 -22.76 -4.45 -5.75
CA THR A 95 -22.71 -5.90 -6.03
C THR A 95 -22.14 -6.20 -7.41
N GLU A 96 -22.11 -5.20 -8.29
CA GLU A 96 -21.54 -5.29 -9.63
C GLU A 96 -20.24 -4.47 -9.65
N PHE A 97 -19.13 -5.18 -9.57
CA PHE A 97 -17.82 -4.64 -9.84
C PHE A 97 -17.64 -4.64 -11.37
N GLU A 98 -18.02 -3.55 -12.01
CA GLU A 98 -17.53 -3.33 -13.36
C GLU A 98 -16.03 -3.11 -13.26
N LEU A 99 -15.25 -4.01 -13.86
CA LEU A 99 -13.83 -3.77 -14.05
C LEU A 99 -13.69 -2.44 -14.81
N PRO A 100 -12.93 -1.48 -14.27
CA PRO A 100 -12.72 -0.22 -14.97
C PRO A 100 -12.16 -0.53 -16.37
N LYS A 101 -12.54 0.30 -17.35
CA LYS A 101 -12.00 0.16 -18.71
C LYS A 101 -10.49 0.32 -18.66
N SER A 102 -9.80 -0.37 -19.56
CA SER A 102 -8.33 -0.39 -19.59
C SER A 102 -7.69 1.01 -19.63
N ASP A 103 -8.37 1.97 -20.25
CA ASP A 103 -7.88 3.34 -20.44
C ASP A 103 -8.00 4.22 -19.18
N ASP A 104 -8.81 3.78 -18.20
CA ASP A 104 -9.03 4.51 -16.92
C ASP A 104 -8.09 4.05 -15.80
N CYS A 105 -7.25 3.03 -16.04
CA CYS A 105 -6.45 2.40 -15.01
C CYS A 105 -5.00 2.21 -15.42
N LEU A 106 -4.10 2.39 -14.45
CA LEU A 106 -2.74 1.88 -14.55
C LEU A 106 -2.76 0.37 -14.22
N TRP A 107 -2.56 -0.46 -15.23
CA TRP A 107 -2.44 -1.89 -15.05
C TRP A 107 -1.01 -2.26 -14.69
N ILE A 108 -0.84 -2.81 -13.50
CA ILE A 108 0.46 -3.30 -13.02
C ILE A 108 0.47 -4.81 -13.21
N SER A 109 1.39 -5.29 -14.04
CA SER A 109 1.61 -6.70 -14.28
C SER A 109 2.82 -7.21 -13.51
N GLU A 110 2.81 -8.50 -13.20
CA GLU A 110 3.96 -9.18 -12.61
C GLU A 110 5.07 -9.32 -13.66
N PRO A 111 6.30 -8.90 -13.36
CA PRO A 111 7.44 -9.07 -14.26
C PRO A 111 7.91 -10.52 -14.24
N GLU A 112 8.49 -10.97 -15.35
CA GLU A 112 9.24 -12.21 -15.38
C GLU A 112 10.44 -12.14 -14.43
N LEU A 113 10.87 -13.30 -13.92
CA LEU A 113 12.00 -13.39 -13.00
C LEU A 113 13.26 -12.71 -13.59
N GLY A 114 13.84 -11.80 -12.83
CA GLY A 114 15.03 -11.04 -13.24
C GLY A 114 14.73 -9.82 -14.13
N THR A 115 13.45 -9.56 -14.44
CA THR A 115 13.05 -8.34 -15.16
C THR A 115 12.38 -7.33 -14.23
N LYS A 116 12.18 -6.10 -14.75
CA LYS A 116 11.51 -5.01 -14.03
C LYS A 116 10.49 -4.37 -14.95
N HIS A 117 9.33 -4.08 -14.38
CA HIS A 117 8.33 -3.24 -15.04
C HIS A 117 8.37 -1.84 -14.45
N HIS A 118 8.31 -0.83 -15.31
CA HIS A 118 8.32 0.57 -14.95
C HIS A 118 7.02 1.24 -15.37
N TYR A 119 6.48 2.06 -14.47
CA TYR A 119 5.26 2.82 -14.69
C TYR A 119 5.44 4.24 -14.16
N THR A 120 4.55 5.13 -14.56
CA THR A 120 4.43 6.48 -13.99
C THR A 120 3.00 6.67 -13.54
N GLN A 121 2.80 7.17 -12.32
CA GLN A 121 1.50 7.51 -11.79
C GLN A 121 1.62 8.79 -10.95
N GLY A 122 0.86 9.82 -11.33
CA GLY A 122 1.05 11.14 -10.73
C GLY A 122 2.47 11.64 -10.94
N ASP A 123 3.10 12.09 -9.87
CA ASP A 123 4.48 12.63 -9.88
C ASP A 123 5.53 11.54 -9.58
N CYS A 124 5.11 10.29 -9.49
CA CYS A 124 5.95 9.19 -9.05
C CYS A 124 6.29 8.22 -10.18
N ARG A 125 7.52 7.74 -10.16
CA ARG A 125 7.97 6.58 -10.91
C ARG A 125 7.79 5.33 -10.07
N ILE A 126 7.20 4.29 -10.65
CA ILE A 126 6.91 3.01 -10.00
C ILE A 126 7.74 1.95 -10.69
N THR A 127 8.43 1.13 -9.89
CA THR A 127 9.17 -0.04 -10.39
C THR A 127 8.66 -1.27 -9.67
N VAL A 128 8.26 -2.30 -10.42
CA VAL A 128 7.84 -3.60 -9.88
C VAL A 128 8.84 -4.65 -10.32
N GLU A 129 9.31 -5.47 -9.37
CA GLU A 129 10.29 -6.52 -9.61
C GLU A 129 10.17 -7.66 -8.60
N THR A 130 10.60 -8.85 -9.00
CA THR A 130 10.70 -10.00 -8.09
C THR A 130 12.00 -9.90 -7.29
N ALA A 131 11.90 -9.93 -5.96
CA ALA A 131 13.04 -9.87 -5.06
C ALA A 131 13.51 -11.30 -4.73
N THR A 132 14.66 -11.67 -5.28
CA THR A 132 15.27 -13.00 -5.10
C THR A 132 16.39 -13.01 -4.07
N ASN A 133 16.99 -11.84 -3.81
CA ASN A 133 18.14 -11.67 -2.92
C ASN A 133 18.06 -10.30 -2.23
N ILE A 134 18.48 -10.22 -0.97
CA ILE A 134 18.54 -8.98 -0.18
C ILE A 134 19.42 -7.90 -0.86
N ASP A 135 20.42 -8.29 -1.62
CA ASP A 135 21.33 -7.36 -2.32
C ASP A 135 20.59 -6.44 -3.30
N ILE A 136 19.39 -6.82 -3.78
CA ILE A 136 18.56 -5.96 -4.63
C ILE A 136 18.22 -4.63 -3.96
N LEU A 137 18.14 -4.61 -2.64
CA LEU A 137 17.87 -3.41 -1.85
C LEU A 137 18.99 -2.38 -1.94
N SER A 138 20.25 -2.84 -2.10
CA SER A 138 21.43 -1.96 -2.17
C SER A 138 21.46 -1.10 -3.45
N SER A 139 20.73 -1.51 -4.48
CA SER A 139 20.64 -0.77 -5.77
C SER A 139 19.58 0.32 -5.77
N LYS A 140 18.84 0.51 -4.68
CA LYS A 140 17.72 1.44 -4.58
C LYS A 140 18.11 2.70 -3.80
N ASN A 141 17.42 3.81 -4.05
CA ASN A 141 17.66 5.05 -3.31
C ASN A 141 17.05 4.97 -1.91
N ASP A 142 17.76 5.44 -0.92
CA ASP A 142 17.36 5.41 0.49
C ASP A 142 16.03 6.13 0.78
N SER A 143 15.73 7.18 0.00
CA SER A 143 14.51 7.99 0.13
C SER A 143 13.29 7.41 -0.58
N ASP A 144 13.45 6.39 -1.43
CA ASP A 144 12.34 5.75 -2.11
C ASP A 144 11.46 5.00 -1.11
N LEU A 145 10.17 4.84 -1.44
CA LEU A 145 9.28 3.95 -0.72
C LEU A 145 9.36 2.54 -1.34
N LEU A 146 9.46 1.54 -0.48
CA LEU A 146 9.38 0.13 -0.88
C LEU A 146 8.14 -0.50 -0.25
N MET A 147 7.35 -1.16 -1.07
CA MET A 147 6.14 -1.86 -0.70
C MET A 147 6.27 -3.35 -1.05
N PHE A 148 5.86 -4.22 -0.14
CA PHE A 148 5.74 -5.65 -0.41
C PHE A 148 4.37 -5.94 -1.01
N LEU A 149 4.32 -6.41 -2.26
CA LEU A 149 3.09 -6.81 -2.94
C LEU A 149 2.74 -8.27 -2.67
N ARG A 150 3.77 -9.12 -2.56
CA ARG A 150 3.69 -10.53 -2.21
C ARG A 150 4.95 -10.94 -1.45
N GLY A 151 4.85 -11.91 -0.54
CA GLY A 151 5.98 -12.37 0.26
C GLY A 151 6.49 -11.32 1.25
N GLY A 152 7.79 -11.32 1.50
CA GLY A 152 8.44 -10.41 2.44
C GLY A 152 9.77 -10.92 2.96
N LEU A 153 10.34 -10.19 3.91
CA LEU A 153 11.55 -10.57 4.64
C LEU A 153 11.24 -11.64 5.68
N ILE A 154 12.14 -12.60 5.82
CA ILE A 154 12.03 -13.71 6.75
C ILE A 154 13.17 -13.77 7.76
N LYS A 155 12.85 -14.31 8.93
CA LYS A 155 13.81 -14.65 9.99
C LYS A 155 13.60 -16.09 10.43
N ASN A 156 14.66 -16.89 10.46
CA ASN A 156 14.66 -18.23 11.05
C ASN A 156 14.89 -18.13 12.55
N VAL A 157 13.93 -18.61 13.32
CA VAL A 157 14.03 -18.70 14.77
C VAL A 157 13.73 -20.13 15.18
N ASP A 158 14.67 -20.79 15.85
CA ASP A 158 14.55 -22.18 16.30
C ASP A 158 14.16 -23.18 15.20
N GLY A 159 14.72 -22.99 13.98
CA GLY A 159 14.45 -23.82 12.81
C GLY A 159 13.10 -23.58 12.15
N ARG A 160 12.40 -22.53 12.53
CA ARG A 160 11.14 -22.09 11.90
C ARG A 160 11.32 -20.77 11.21
N GLU A 161 10.76 -20.68 10.02
CA GLU A 161 10.75 -19.47 9.22
C GLU A 161 9.58 -18.57 9.65
N HIS A 162 9.89 -17.33 9.99
CA HIS A 162 8.93 -16.31 10.38
C HIS A 162 8.96 -15.16 9.38
N LEU A 163 7.79 -14.79 8.86
CA LEU A 163 7.63 -13.63 7.99
C LEU A 163 7.67 -12.36 8.86
N VAL A 164 8.65 -11.50 8.61
CA VAL A 164 8.87 -10.26 9.37
C VAL A 164 8.17 -9.08 8.72
N THR A 165 8.21 -9.02 7.38
CA THR A 165 7.39 -8.07 6.60
C THR A 165 6.36 -8.86 5.80
N ALA A 166 5.20 -8.26 5.57
CA ALA A 166 4.06 -8.91 4.92
C ALA A 166 3.58 -8.09 3.71
N PRO A 167 2.81 -8.69 2.79
CA PRO A 167 2.13 -7.95 1.74
C PRO A 167 1.34 -6.76 2.31
N GLY A 168 1.51 -5.58 1.72
CA GLY A 168 0.94 -4.32 2.20
C GLY A 168 1.86 -3.51 3.12
N ASP A 169 2.93 -4.09 3.65
CA ASP A 169 3.91 -3.29 4.40
C ASP A 169 4.67 -2.34 3.47
N VAL A 170 4.83 -1.10 3.93
CA VAL A 170 5.53 -0.04 3.21
C VAL A 170 6.56 0.62 4.12
N GLY A 171 7.78 0.78 3.61
CA GLY A 171 8.86 1.45 4.32
C GLY A 171 9.71 2.32 3.40
N LEU A 172 10.45 3.28 3.97
CA LEU A 172 11.58 3.85 3.25
C LEU A 172 12.59 2.74 2.95
N VAL A 173 13.21 2.78 1.78
CA VAL A 173 14.25 1.82 1.40
C VAL A 173 15.34 1.74 2.47
N SER A 174 15.81 2.88 2.99
CA SER A 174 16.81 2.93 4.06
C SER A 174 16.38 2.15 5.33
N VAL A 175 15.11 2.20 5.69
CA VAL A 175 14.57 1.45 6.84
C VAL A 175 14.50 -0.04 6.52
N VAL A 176 14.01 -0.39 5.33
CA VAL A 176 13.92 -1.80 4.89
C VAL A 176 15.32 -2.42 4.81
N GLN A 177 16.32 -1.68 4.30
CA GLN A 177 17.72 -2.11 4.27
C GLN A 177 18.28 -2.38 5.68
N GLN A 178 17.94 -1.53 6.67
CA GLN A 178 18.35 -1.77 8.04
C GLN A 178 17.72 -3.03 8.63
N VAL A 179 16.41 -3.22 8.41
CA VAL A 179 15.71 -4.44 8.84
C VAL A 179 16.32 -5.67 8.16
N ALA A 180 16.57 -5.59 6.85
CA ALA A 180 17.09 -6.70 6.05
C ALA A 180 18.45 -7.22 6.52
N LYS A 181 19.30 -6.38 7.15
CA LYS A 181 20.59 -6.81 7.72
C LYS A 181 20.46 -7.87 8.81
N GLU A 182 19.34 -7.90 9.50
CA GLU A 182 19.02 -8.83 10.57
C GLU A 182 18.18 -10.03 10.09
N MET A 183 17.87 -10.08 8.80
CA MET A 183 17.01 -11.09 8.19
C MET A 183 17.82 -12.13 7.42
N ASP A 184 17.21 -13.30 7.23
CA ASP A 184 17.86 -14.41 6.54
C ASP A 184 17.59 -14.40 5.02
N GLY A 185 16.68 -13.56 4.57
CA GLY A 185 16.37 -13.42 3.15
C GLY A 185 14.95 -12.94 2.88
N PHE A 186 14.55 -13.11 1.62
CA PHE A 186 13.16 -13.02 1.23
C PHE A 186 12.56 -14.44 1.16
N ILE A 187 11.26 -14.55 1.47
CA ILE A 187 10.53 -15.76 1.08
C ILE A 187 10.49 -15.87 -0.45
N VAL A 188 10.46 -17.10 -0.95
CA VAL A 188 10.41 -17.37 -2.40
C VAL A 188 9.23 -16.60 -3.04
N ASP A 189 9.44 -16.09 -4.24
CA ASP A 189 8.47 -15.30 -5.02
C ASP A 189 8.04 -13.98 -4.37
N THR A 190 8.89 -13.37 -3.55
CA THR A 190 8.63 -12.03 -3.04
C THR A 190 8.59 -11.02 -4.19
N LEU A 191 7.47 -10.30 -4.28
CA LEU A 191 7.24 -9.22 -5.26
C LEU A 191 7.24 -7.89 -4.52
N ILE A 192 8.09 -6.97 -5.00
CA ILE A 192 8.20 -5.63 -4.42
C ILE A 192 7.87 -4.55 -5.45
N MET A 193 7.36 -3.44 -4.93
CA MET A 193 7.15 -2.21 -5.67
C MET A 193 7.99 -1.11 -5.04
N THR A 194 8.81 -0.43 -5.83
CA THR A 194 9.53 0.77 -5.41
C THR A 194 8.87 2.00 -6.01
N ILE A 195 8.69 3.04 -5.22
CA ILE A 195 8.06 4.29 -5.61
C ILE A 195 9.04 5.42 -5.33
N SER A 196 9.42 6.14 -6.37
CA SER A 196 10.34 7.29 -6.34
C SER A 196 9.67 8.52 -6.94
N SER A 197 10.09 9.69 -6.48
CA SER A 197 9.70 11.00 -7.02
C SER A 197 10.63 11.47 -8.12
#